data_809873097373ac1e76998d27d9958855
#
_entry.id   809873097373ac1e76998d27d9958855
#
_cell.length_a   1.000
_cell.length_b   1.000
_cell.length_c   1.000
_cell.angle_alpha   90.00
_cell.angle_beta   90.00
_cell.angle_gamma   90.00
#
_symmetry.space_group_name_H-M   'P 1'
#
loop_
_entity.id
_entity.type
_entity.pdbx_description
1 polymer ?
#
loop_
_entity_poly.entity_id
_entity_poly.type
_entity_poly.pdbx_seq_one_letter_code
_entity_poly.pdbx_strand_id
1 'polypeptide(L)'
;MRLGFRAVGSACHQVFTHFAVSFGGNLLAMLVSLPIVLVLIVVAFFAHSLSVVPLGIAVLVGALPNPACMGLQTLGRELAHGQPPELREQWQAIRTYWRVTLRMWLIAAATTIICALNAAFYATRAANPASGLHAIAAPLFVVWTLVLLLWLGVHLYVAPLLLAQVEPRALLAYRNAAVMMLSRPVASLNASLIWLVALLFTSATALATIIGLALAASIQQNALRLVLPNLLPTQDQA
;
A
#
# COMPACT_ATOMS: atom_id res chain seq x y z
N MET A 1 6.08 -17.20 7.40
CA MET A 1 4.63 -17.49 7.24
C MET A 1 3.81 -17.12 8.48
N ARG A 2 4.12 -17.60 9.69
CA ARG A 2 3.30 -17.36 10.91
C ARG A 2 3.02 -15.87 11.21
N LEU A 3 3.95 -14.95 10.91
CA LEU A 3 3.85 -13.53 11.23
C LEU A 3 2.77 -12.83 10.36
N GLY A 4 2.73 -13.10 9.06
CA GLY A 4 1.71 -12.54 8.16
C GLY A 4 0.29 -13.02 8.51
N PHE A 5 0.09 -14.31 8.79
CA PHE A 5 -1.21 -14.84 9.19
C PHE A 5 -1.70 -14.27 10.53
N ARG A 6 -0.79 -14.04 11.50
CA ARG A 6 -1.15 -13.37 12.76
C ARG A 6 -1.59 -11.93 12.54
N ALA A 7 -0.87 -11.17 11.69
CA ALA A 7 -1.25 -9.80 11.37
C ALA A 7 -2.63 -9.73 10.72
N VAL A 8 -2.93 -10.63 9.78
CA VAL A 8 -4.24 -10.71 9.11
C VAL A 8 -5.35 -11.12 10.08
N GLY A 9 -5.14 -12.17 10.86
CA GLY A 9 -6.14 -12.63 11.83
C GLY A 9 -6.51 -11.56 12.87
N SER A 10 -5.51 -10.87 13.41
CA SER A 10 -5.72 -9.74 14.33
C SER A 10 -6.47 -8.59 13.63
N ALA A 11 -6.05 -8.20 12.43
CA ALA A 11 -6.69 -7.14 11.66
C ALA A 11 -8.16 -7.46 11.32
N CYS A 12 -8.45 -8.67 10.89
CA CYS A 12 -9.84 -9.09 10.62
C CYS A 12 -10.71 -8.94 11.87
N HIS A 13 -10.27 -9.50 12.99
CA HIS A 13 -11.02 -9.42 14.25
C HIS A 13 -11.30 -7.95 14.62
N GLN A 14 -10.27 -7.09 14.62
CA GLN A 14 -10.37 -5.69 14.98
C GLN A 14 -11.33 -4.90 14.07
N VAL A 15 -11.21 -5.06 12.75
CA VAL A 15 -12.05 -4.38 11.76
C VAL A 15 -13.51 -4.80 11.90
N PHE A 16 -13.78 -6.08 12.11
CA PHE A 16 -15.17 -6.55 12.30
C PHE A 16 -15.76 -6.13 13.64
N THR A 17 -14.97 -6.08 14.71
CA THR A 17 -15.43 -5.58 16.02
C THR A 17 -15.85 -4.10 15.94
N HIS A 18 -15.15 -3.28 15.13
CA HIS A 18 -15.43 -1.87 14.93
C HIS A 18 -15.97 -1.57 13.51
N PHE A 19 -16.89 -2.41 13.04
CA PHE A 19 -17.39 -2.38 11.65
C PHE A 19 -17.89 -1.02 11.20
N ALA A 20 -18.72 -0.35 11.99
CA ALA A 20 -19.34 0.92 11.58
C ALA A 20 -18.30 2.02 11.32
N VAL A 21 -17.28 2.13 12.18
CA VAL A 21 -16.20 3.13 12.01
C VAL A 21 -15.26 2.72 10.89
N SER A 22 -14.98 1.44 10.72
CA SER A 22 -14.18 0.90 9.61
C SER A 22 -14.86 1.16 8.26
N PHE A 23 -16.17 0.97 8.19
CA PHE A 23 -16.97 1.30 6.99
C PHE A 23 -16.96 2.81 6.71
N GLY A 24 -17.22 3.64 7.73
CA GLY A 24 -17.17 5.10 7.61
C GLY A 24 -15.80 5.62 7.17
N GLY A 25 -14.73 5.03 7.71
CA GLY A 25 -13.36 5.34 7.33
C GLY A 25 -13.04 4.98 5.88
N ASN A 26 -13.52 3.84 5.40
CA ASN A 26 -13.40 3.47 3.99
C ASN A 26 -14.12 4.46 3.08
N LEU A 27 -15.37 4.81 3.42
CA LEU A 27 -16.15 5.77 2.64
C LEU A 27 -15.46 7.13 2.58
N LEU A 28 -14.94 7.62 3.69
CA LEU A 28 -14.15 8.85 3.76
C LEU A 28 -12.90 8.77 2.86
N ALA A 29 -12.16 7.68 2.93
CA ALA A 29 -10.97 7.47 2.11
C ALA A 29 -11.30 7.41 0.62
N MET A 30 -12.40 6.78 0.24
CA MET A 30 -12.87 6.73 -1.15
C MET A 30 -13.23 8.11 -1.65
N LEU A 31 -13.97 8.91 -0.87
CA LEU A 31 -14.33 10.29 -1.24
C LEU A 31 -13.10 11.17 -1.44
N VAL A 32 -12.12 11.08 -0.54
CA VAL A 32 -10.87 11.85 -0.66
C VAL A 32 -10.00 11.38 -1.82
N SER A 33 -10.05 10.08 -2.17
CA SER A 33 -9.31 9.52 -3.30
C SER A 33 -9.99 9.74 -4.65
N LEU A 34 -11.26 10.10 -4.68
CA LEU A 34 -12.08 10.24 -5.89
C LEU A 34 -11.43 11.12 -6.98
N PRO A 35 -10.87 12.30 -6.68
CA PRO A 35 -10.21 13.13 -7.69
C PRO A 35 -9.04 12.41 -8.37
N ILE A 36 -8.25 11.65 -7.60
CA ILE A 36 -7.11 10.89 -8.12
C ILE A 36 -7.60 9.78 -9.04
N VAL A 37 -8.63 9.04 -8.62
CA VAL A 37 -9.22 7.96 -9.41
C VAL A 37 -9.81 8.49 -10.72
N LEU A 38 -10.51 9.62 -10.68
CA LEU A 38 -11.07 10.26 -11.87
C LEU A 38 -9.97 10.68 -12.86
N VAL A 39 -8.88 11.28 -12.37
CA VAL A 39 -7.72 11.63 -13.22
C VAL A 39 -7.13 10.37 -13.88
N LEU A 40 -6.96 9.29 -13.13
CA LEU A 40 -6.43 8.03 -13.67
C LEU A 40 -7.36 7.42 -14.74
N ILE A 41 -8.68 7.46 -14.52
CA ILE A 41 -9.69 7.00 -15.49
C ILE A 41 -9.63 7.86 -16.76
N VAL A 42 -9.58 9.18 -16.63
CA VAL A 42 -9.49 10.11 -17.77
C VAL A 42 -8.22 9.85 -18.56
N VAL A 43 -7.07 9.72 -17.89
CA VAL A 43 -5.79 9.40 -18.56
C VAL A 43 -5.86 8.06 -19.28
N ALA A 44 -6.42 7.02 -18.65
CA ALA A 44 -6.58 5.70 -19.27
C ALA A 44 -7.52 5.76 -20.50
N PHE A 45 -8.59 6.55 -20.44
CA PHE A 45 -9.54 6.74 -21.55
C PHE A 45 -8.88 7.45 -22.74
N PHE A 46 -8.16 8.56 -22.50
CA PHE A 46 -7.48 9.29 -23.56
C PHE A 46 -6.26 8.55 -24.14
N ALA A 47 -5.65 7.65 -23.39
CA ALA A 47 -4.56 6.79 -23.92
C ALA A 47 -5.04 5.77 -24.96
N HIS A 48 -6.32 5.74 -25.33
CA HIS A 48 -6.96 4.85 -26.32
C HIS A 48 -6.64 3.35 -26.12
N SER A 49 -6.16 2.98 -24.94
CA SER A 49 -5.78 1.61 -24.64
C SER A 49 -6.45 1.15 -23.34
N LEU A 50 -7.69 0.67 -23.46
CA LEU A 50 -8.30 -0.19 -22.42
C LEU A 50 -7.60 -1.56 -22.36
N SER A 51 -6.30 -1.61 -22.67
CA SER A 51 -5.52 -2.81 -22.51
C SER A 51 -5.32 -3.09 -21.01
N VAL A 52 -5.21 -4.35 -20.66
CA VAL A 52 -5.05 -4.82 -19.26
C VAL A 52 -3.86 -4.15 -18.56
N VAL A 53 -2.82 -3.78 -19.32
CA VAL A 53 -1.59 -3.19 -18.74
C VAL A 53 -1.80 -1.78 -18.17
N PRO A 54 -2.32 -0.78 -18.90
CA PRO A 54 -2.61 0.54 -18.32
C PRO A 54 -3.62 0.48 -17.17
N LEU A 55 -4.63 -0.37 -17.27
CA LEU A 55 -5.60 -0.55 -16.21
C LEU A 55 -4.94 -1.13 -14.94
N GLY A 56 -4.08 -2.14 -15.11
CA GLY A 56 -3.31 -2.71 -14.02
C GLY A 56 -2.38 -1.69 -13.34
N ILE A 57 -1.71 -0.85 -14.14
CA ILE A 57 -0.87 0.24 -13.62
C ILE A 57 -1.73 1.27 -12.86
N ALA A 58 -2.89 1.66 -13.38
CA ALA A 58 -3.78 2.60 -12.72
C ALA A 58 -4.28 2.05 -11.37
N VAL A 59 -4.63 0.77 -11.29
CA VAL A 59 -5.02 0.11 -10.04
C VAL A 59 -3.86 0.09 -9.05
N LEU A 60 -2.65 -0.29 -9.48
CA LEU A 60 -1.46 -0.28 -8.64
C LEU A 60 -1.15 1.12 -8.11
N VAL A 61 -1.20 2.14 -8.97
CA VAL A 61 -0.96 3.54 -8.58
C VAL A 61 -2.02 4.05 -7.62
N GLY A 62 -3.29 3.68 -7.83
CA GLY A 62 -4.40 4.01 -6.92
C GLY A 62 -4.27 3.36 -5.54
N ALA A 63 -3.68 2.16 -5.48
CA ALA A 63 -3.46 1.42 -4.24
C ALA A 63 -2.27 1.93 -3.40
N LEU A 64 -1.41 2.78 -3.97
CA LEU A 64 -0.25 3.34 -3.27
C LEU A 64 -0.68 4.33 -2.17
N PRO A 65 0.17 4.57 -1.14
CA PRO A 65 -0.11 5.51 -0.07
C PRO A 65 -0.44 6.91 -0.59
N ASN A 66 -1.70 7.24 -0.66
CA ASN A 66 -2.22 8.56 -1.03
C ASN A 66 -2.67 9.33 0.23
N PRO A 67 -3.05 10.61 0.14
CA PRO A 67 -3.49 11.39 1.29
C PRO A 67 -4.61 10.74 2.12
N ALA A 68 -5.55 10.04 1.47
CA ALA A 68 -6.63 9.33 2.17
C ALA A 68 -6.14 8.16 3.02
N CYS A 69 -5.03 7.52 2.62
CA CYS A 69 -4.45 6.40 3.37
C CYS A 69 -4.05 6.79 4.79
N MET A 70 -3.71 8.06 5.05
CA MET A 70 -3.30 8.47 6.41
C MET A 70 -4.45 8.40 7.40
N GLY A 71 -5.67 8.72 6.99
CA GLY A 71 -6.85 8.50 7.84
C GLY A 71 -7.04 7.02 8.17
N LEU A 72 -6.91 6.15 7.16
CA LEU A 72 -7.01 4.70 7.37
C LEU A 72 -5.85 4.14 8.20
N GLN A 73 -4.64 4.69 8.06
CA GLN A 73 -3.50 4.28 8.87
C GLN A 73 -3.68 4.69 10.35
N THR A 74 -4.29 5.85 10.62
CA THR A 74 -4.64 6.27 11.98
C THR A 74 -5.68 5.30 12.55
N LEU A 75 -6.75 5.02 11.83
CA LEU A 75 -7.73 3.99 12.21
C LEU A 75 -7.07 2.64 12.49
N GLY A 76 -6.23 2.16 11.59
CA GLY A 76 -5.51 0.89 11.76
C GLY A 76 -4.60 0.88 12.99
N ARG A 77 -3.98 2.03 13.32
CA ARG A 77 -3.15 2.20 14.50
C ARG A 77 -3.99 2.12 15.78
N GLU A 78 -5.11 2.85 15.86
CA GLU A 78 -6.03 2.82 16.98
C GLU A 78 -6.56 1.40 17.24
N LEU A 79 -7.02 0.73 16.18
CA LEU A 79 -7.44 -0.66 16.24
C LEU A 79 -6.32 -1.59 16.75
N ALA A 80 -5.09 -1.44 16.25
CA ALA A 80 -3.96 -2.25 16.65
C ALA A 80 -3.57 -2.05 18.12
N HIS A 81 -3.87 -0.87 18.71
CA HIS A 81 -3.65 -0.58 20.13
C HIS A 81 -4.88 -0.87 21.00
N GLY A 82 -5.97 -1.37 20.44
CA GLY A 82 -7.20 -1.63 21.17
C GLY A 82 -7.95 -0.36 21.60
N GLN A 83 -7.62 0.78 20.97
CA GLN A 83 -8.31 2.05 21.23
C GLN A 83 -9.57 2.15 20.36
N PRO A 84 -10.65 2.78 20.84
CA PRO A 84 -11.84 3.01 20.02
C PRO A 84 -11.50 4.00 18.90
N PRO A 85 -11.66 3.61 17.62
CA PRO A 85 -11.31 4.48 16.51
C PRO A 85 -12.36 5.58 16.31
N GLU A 86 -11.91 6.80 15.96
CA GLU A 86 -12.78 7.95 15.69
C GLU A 86 -12.60 8.48 14.26
N LEU A 87 -13.73 8.72 13.55
CA LEU A 87 -13.70 9.33 12.20
C LEU A 87 -13.11 10.75 12.20
N ARG A 88 -13.27 11.47 13.30
CA ARG A 88 -12.70 12.82 13.46
C ARG A 88 -11.17 12.80 13.42
N GLU A 89 -10.54 11.83 14.08
CA GLU A 89 -9.08 11.68 14.09
C GLU A 89 -8.55 11.30 12.70
N GLN A 90 -9.27 10.45 11.97
CA GLN A 90 -8.95 10.11 10.59
C GLN A 90 -8.94 11.36 9.69
N TRP A 91 -9.97 12.20 9.81
CA TRP A 91 -10.06 13.45 9.04
C TRP A 91 -8.92 14.42 9.41
N GLN A 92 -8.60 14.55 10.70
CA GLN A 92 -7.48 15.36 11.17
C GLN A 92 -6.14 14.85 10.61
N ALA A 93 -5.92 13.52 10.62
CA ALA A 93 -4.72 12.93 10.06
C ALA A 93 -4.59 13.23 8.55
N ILE A 94 -5.67 13.09 7.77
CA ILE A 94 -5.67 13.45 6.35
C ILE A 94 -5.23 14.92 6.17
N ARG A 95 -5.83 15.84 6.92
CA ARG A 95 -5.52 17.29 6.84
C ARG A 95 -4.09 17.62 7.28
N THR A 96 -3.58 16.94 8.28
CA THR A 96 -2.23 17.19 8.82
C THR A 96 -1.16 16.66 7.88
N TYR A 97 -1.35 15.46 7.32
CA TYR A 97 -0.31 14.78 6.55
C TYR A 97 -0.45 14.95 5.04
N TRP A 98 -1.47 15.63 4.51
CA TRP A 98 -1.81 15.64 3.08
C TRP A 98 -0.64 16.05 2.16
N ARG A 99 0.17 17.06 2.55
CA ARG A 99 1.32 17.52 1.73
C ARG A 99 2.43 16.48 1.65
N VAL A 100 2.73 15.84 2.77
CA VAL A 100 3.79 14.82 2.83
C VAL A 100 3.33 13.56 2.10
N THR A 101 2.11 13.14 2.31
CA THR A 101 1.55 11.94 1.65
C THR A 101 1.32 12.15 0.16
N LEU A 102 0.98 13.36 -0.29
CA LEU A 102 0.91 13.66 -1.72
C LEU A 102 2.30 13.53 -2.38
N ARG A 103 3.36 14.05 -1.73
CA ARG A 103 4.74 13.85 -2.21
C ARG A 103 5.13 12.38 -2.24
N MET A 104 4.79 11.64 -1.18
CA MET A 104 5.01 10.19 -1.12
C MET A 104 4.30 9.47 -2.25
N TRP A 105 3.04 9.80 -2.50
CA TRP A 105 2.25 9.20 -3.57
C TRP A 105 2.85 9.50 -4.95
N LEU A 106 3.28 10.74 -5.20
CA LEU A 106 3.93 11.10 -6.47
C LEU A 106 5.22 10.30 -6.71
N ILE A 107 6.07 10.16 -5.69
CA ILE A 107 7.29 9.33 -5.77
C ILE A 107 6.91 7.88 -6.03
N ALA A 108 5.95 7.36 -5.27
CA ALA A 108 5.49 5.99 -5.40
C ALA A 108 4.90 5.71 -6.79
N ALA A 109 4.04 6.59 -7.29
CA ALA A 109 3.42 6.48 -8.60
C ALA A 109 4.46 6.51 -9.72
N ALA A 110 5.36 7.50 -9.71
CA ALA A 110 6.40 7.63 -10.73
C ALA A 110 7.29 6.37 -10.77
N THR A 111 7.78 5.91 -9.62
CA THR A 111 8.64 4.71 -9.56
C THR A 111 7.89 3.45 -10.00
N THR A 112 6.64 3.28 -9.55
CA THR A 112 5.81 2.13 -9.93
C THR A 112 5.54 2.11 -11.43
N ILE A 113 5.20 3.25 -12.02
CA ILE A 113 4.97 3.38 -13.47
C ILE A 113 6.25 3.03 -14.24
N ILE A 114 7.41 3.58 -13.84
CA ILE A 114 8.69 3.29 -14.50
C ILE A 114 9.00 1.79 -14.43
N CYS A 115 8.90 1.16 -13.27
CA CYS A 115 9.16 -0.27 -13.09
C CYS A 115 8.19 -1.14 -13.91
N ALA A 116 6.88 -0.82 -13.87
CA ALA A 116 5.84 -1.57 -14.57
C ALA A 116 5.99 -1.44 -16.10
N LEU A 117 6.28 -0.25 -16.63
CA LEU A 117 6.51 -0.04 -18.05
C LEU A 117 7.76 -0.80 -18.54
N ASN A 118 8.85 -0.78 -17.78
CA ASN A 118 10.05 -1.55 -18.12
C ASN A 118 9.76 -3.06 -18.12
N ALA A 119 9.08 -3.57 -17.08
CA ALA A 119 8.68 -4.97 -17.02
C ALA A 119 7.80 -5.35 -18.24
N ALA A 120 6.79 -4.55 -18.56
CA ALA A 120 5.92 -4.77 -19.72
C ALA A 120 6.69 -4.70 -21.05
N PHE A 121 7.60 -3.74 -21.20
CA PHE A 121 8.44 -3.61 -22.40
C PHE A 121 9.30 -4.87 -22.61
N TYR A 122 10.01 -5.32 -21.57
CA TYR A 122 10.86 -6.51 -21.71
C TYR A 122 10.05 -7.80 -21.83
N ALA A 123 8.86 -7.89 -21.23
CA ALA A 123 7.95 -9.02 -21.44
C ALA A 123 7.56 -9.16 -22.92
N THR A 124 7.17 -8.06 -23.58
CA THR A 124 6.82 -8.08 -25.01
C THR A 124 8.01 -8.43 -25.92
N ARG A 125 9.22 -7.96 -25.57
CA ARG A 125 10.45 -8.29 -26.33
C ARG A 125 10.90 -9.73 -26.13
N ALA A 126 10.73 -10.29 -24.94
CA ALA A 126 11.01 -11.69 -24.65
C ALA A 126 10.04 -12.64 -25.37
N ALA A 127 8.80 -12.21 -25.59
CA ALA A 127 7.80 -12.99 -26.34
C ALA A 127 8.01 -12.97 -27.86
N ASN A 128 8.86 -12.06 -28.40
CA ASN A 128 9.08 -11.91 -29.82
C ASN A 128 10.49 -12.37 -30.23
N PRO A 129 10.67 -13.59 -30.83
CA PRO A 129 11.97 -14.12 -31.25
C PRO A 129 12.69 -13.25 -32.29
N ALA A 130 11.95 -12.49 -33.12
CA ALA A 130 12.51 -11.58 -34.10
C ALA A 130 13.07 -10.29 -33.52
N SER A 131 12.89 -10.05 -32.20
CA SER A 131 13.42 -8.88 -31.53
C SER A 131 14.94 -9.00 -31.37
N GLY A 132 15.70 -7.98 -31.79
CA GLY A 132 17.15 -7.89 -31.52
C GLY A 132 17.52 -7.92 -30.04
N LEU A 133 16.55 -7.70 -29.12
CA LEU A 133 16.74 -7.76 -27.68
C LEU A 133 16.28 -9.09 -27.06
N HIS A 134 15.78 -10.05 -27.85
CA HIS A 134 15.16 -11.29 -27.35
C HIS A 134 16.04 -12.01 -26.31
N ALA A 135 17.34 -12.16 -26.57
CA ALA A 135 18.25 -12.90 -25.68
C ALA A 135 18.41 -12.28 -24.28
N ILE A 136 18.33 -10.94 -24.17
CA ILE A 136 18.49 -10.23 -22.90
C ILE A 136 17.15 -9.81 -22.30
N ALA A 137 16.06 -9.89 -23.04
CA ALA A 137 14.75 -9.40 -22.61
C ALA A 137 14.17 -10.23 -21.46
N ALA A 138 14.30 -11.56 -21.51
CA ALA A 138 13.79 -12.43 -20.45
C ALA A 138 14.46 -12.17 -19.09
N PRO A 139 15.81 -12.15 -18.96
CA PRO A 139 16.45 -11.80 -17.69
C PRO A 139 16.11 -10.37 -17.23
N LEU A 140 16.03 -9.38 -18.14
CA LEU A 140 15.65 -8.02 -17.76
C LEU A 140 14.19 -7.91 -17.30
N PHE A 141 13.28 -8.66 -17.90
CA PHE A 141 11.90 -8.78 -17.43
C PHE A 141 11.87 -9.29 -15.98
N VAL A 142 12.62 -10.36 -15.68
CA VAL A 142 12.70 -10.90 -14.31
C VAL A 142 13.26 -9.85 -13.34
N VAL A 143 14.34 -9.16 -13.71
CA VAL A 143 14.94 -8.11 -12.87
C VAL A 143 13.94 -7.01 -12.57
N TRP A 144 13.27 -6.44 -13.59
CA TRP A 144 12.30 -5.36 -13.39
C TRP A 144 11.06 -5.81 -12.58
N THR A 145 10.64 -7.06 -12.76
CA THR A 145 9.54 -7.65 -11.97
C THR A 145 9.96 -7.79 -10.50
N LEU A 146 11.17 -8.27 -10.22
CA LEU A 146 11.69 -8.34 -8.86
C LEU A 146 11.84 -6.96 -8.22
N VAL A 147 12.36 -5.97 -8.96
CA VAL A 147 12.46 -4.58 -8.49
C VAL A 147 11.06 -4.03 -8.15
N LEU A 148 10.06 -4.27 -9.00
CA LEU A 148 8.69 -3.86 -8.75
C LEU A 148 8.10 -4.54 -7.50
N LEU A 149 8.30 -5.83 -7.34
CA LEU A 149 7.83 -6.57 -6.15
C LEU A 149 8.48 -6.07 -4.87
N LEU A 150 9.80 -5.84 -4.88
CA LEU A 150 10.53 -5.26 -3.75
C LEU A 150 10.02 -3.85 -3.43
N TRP A 151 9.80 -3.04 -4.47
CA TRP A 151 9.25 -1.69 -4.33
C TRP A 151 7.86 -1.71 -3.70
N LEU A 152 6.96 -2.56 -4.18
CA LEU A 152 5.63 -2.73 -3.60
C LEU A 152 5.71 -3.23 -2.15
N GLY A 153 6.68 -4.10 -1.85
CA GLY A 153 6.93 -4.58 -0.50
C GLY A 153 7.35 -3.49 0.49
N VAL A 154 8.11 -2.49 0.04
CA VAL A 154 8.47 -1.32 0.86
C VAL A 154 7.21 -0.56 1.32
N HIS A 155 6.18 -0.49 0.48
CA HIS A 155 4.94 0.24 0.80
C HIS A 155 4.13 -0.38 1.95
N LEU A 156 4.39 -1.63 2.33
CA LEU A 156 3.82 -2.21 3.55
C LEU A 156 4.15 -1.37 4.79
N TYR A 157 5.34 -0.80 4.84
CA TYR A 157 5.86 -0.12 6.04
C TYR A 157 5.89 1.41 5.93
N VAL A 158 5.85 1.98 4.71
CA VAL A 158 6.06 3.43 4.50
C VAL A 158 5.04 4.28 5.24
N ALA A 159 3.74 3.99 5.09
CA ALA A 159 2.69 4.77 5.71
C ALA A 159 2.63 4.60 7.24
N PRO A 160 2.72 3.36 7.80
CA PRO A 160 2.86 3.18 9.25
C PRO A 160 4.07 3.90 9.85
N LEU A 161 5.23 3.83 9.18
CA LEU A 161 6.45 4.49 9.66
C LEU A 161 6.36 6.01 9.57
N LEU A 162 5.62 6.57 8.61
CA LEU A 162 5.37 8.01 8.57
C LEU A 162 4.62 8.49 9.80
N LEU A 163 3.59 7.74 10.23
CA LEU A 163 2.83 8.04 11.47
C LEU A 163 3.67 7.92 12.74
N ALA A 164 4.70 7.08 12.73
CA ALA A 164 5.60 6.89 13.87
C ALA A 164 6.68 7.97 13.97
N GLN A 165 6.84 8.84 12.97
CA GLN A 165 7.84 9.93 12.98
C GLN A 165 7.34 11.13 13.78
N VAL A 166 8.22 11.72 14.60
CA VAL A 166 7.96 13.00 15.28
C VAL A 166 7.80 14.12 14.25
N GLU A 167 8.73 14.17 13.29
CA GLU A 167 8.66 15.07 12.14
C GLU A 167 8.40 14.24 10.88
N PRO A 168 7.21 14.33 10.26
CA PRO A 168 6.86 13.52 9.10
C PRO A 168 7.66 13.94 7.85
N ARG A 169 8.57 13.06 7.42
CA ARG A 169 9.44 13.24 6.24
C ARG A 169 9.28 12.05 5.30
N ALA A 170 8.79 12.28 4.09
CA ALA A 170 8.54 11.22 3.10
C ALA A 170 9.78 10.35 2.82
N LEU A 171 10.93 10.99 2.52
CA LEU A 171 12.16 10.27 2.18
C LEU A 171 12.70 9.43 3.35
N LEU A 172 12.57 9.94 4.59
CA LEU A 172 12.95 9.19 5.79
C LEU A 172 12.05 7.96 5.99
N ALA A 173 10.74 8.09 5.73
CA ALA A 173 9.82 6.96 5.78
C ALA A 173 10.20 5.86 4.76
N TYR A 174 10.52 6.23 3.51
CA TYR A 174 11.00 5.28 2.50
C TYR A 174 12.32 4.62 2.88
N ARG A 175 13.28 5.39 3.34
CA ARG A 175 14.57 4.86 3.81
C ARG A 175 14.39 3.84 4.92
N ASN A 176 13.61 4.19 5.94
CA ASN A 176 13.37 3.31 7.08
C ASN A 176 12.58 2.05 6.67
N ALA A 177 11.59 2.18 5.78
CA ALA A 177 10.85 1.07 5.23
C ALA A 177 11.74 0.10 4.43
N ALA A 178 12.66 0.63 3.61
CA ALA A 178 13.63 -0.18 2.88
C ALA A 178 14.59 -0.92 3.84
N VAL A 179 15.10 -0.24 4.86
CA VAL A 179 15.94 -0.89 5.90
C VAL A 179 15.18 -1.99 6.61
N MET A 180 13.92 -1.76 7.00
CA MET A 180 13.09 -2.79 7.64
C MET A 180 12.87 -3.98 6.74
N MET A 181 12.54 -3.75 5.46
CA MET A 181 12.34 -4.81 4.49
C MET A 181 13.60 -5.66 4.32
N LEU A 182 14.78 -5.01 4.23
CA LEU A 182 16.06 -5.70 4.05
C LEU A 182 16.55 -6.39 5.32
N SER A 183 16.20 -5.91 6.52
CA SER A 183 16.60 -6.51 7.79
C SER A 183 15.91 -7.85 8.05
N ARG A 184 14.70 -8.06 7.53
CA ARG A 184 13.91 -9.30 7.68
C ARG A 184 13.22 -9.67 6.36
N PRO A 185 14.00 -9.99 5.30
CA PRO A 185 13.49 -10.06 3.93
C PRO A 185 12.37 -11.10 3.77
N VAL A 186 12.52 -12.29 4.32
CA VAL A 186 11.53 -13.37 4.20
C VAL A 186 10.22 -13.00 4.91
N ALA A 187 10.28 -12.44 6.10
CA ALA A 187 9.09 -12.04 6.85
C ALA A 187 8.38 -10.89 6.16
N SER A 188 9.14 -9.90 5.68
CA SER A 188 8.61 -8.72 4.98
C SER A 188 7.99 -9.09 3.64
N LEU A 189 8.63 -9.93 2.84
CA LEU A 189 8.08 -10.40 1.56
C LEU A 189 6.79 -11.20 1.75
N ASN A 190 6.74 -12.11 2.74
CA ASN A 190 5.52 -12.84 3.04
C ASN A 190 4.38 -11.91 3.49
N ALA A 191 4.66 -10.94 4.38
CA ALA A 191 3.67 -9.98 4.83
C ALA A 191 3.20 -9.09 3.68
N SER A 192 4.12 -8.62 2.81
CA SER A 192 3.81 -7.80 1.65
C SER A 192 2.97 -8.57 0.61
N LEU A 193 3.26 -9.83 0.38
CA LEU A 193 2.50 -10.67 -0.54
C LEU A 193 1.06 -10.86 -0.03
N ILE A 194 0.90 -11.18 1.26
CA ILE A 194 -0.43 -11.34 1.85
C ILE A 194 -1.20 -10.01 1.82
N TRP A 195 -0.55 -8.90 2.14
CA TRP A 195 -1.14 -7.57 2.06
C TRP A 195 -1.56 -7.21 0.63
N LEU A 196 -0.69 -7.48 -0.36
CA LEU A 196 -0.99 -7.23 -1.77
C LEU A 196 -2.16 -8.08 -2.26
N VAL A 197 -2.19 -9.38 -1.91
CA VAL A 197 -3.31 -10.27 -2.25
C VAL A 197 -4.60 -9.78 -1.60
N ALA A 198 -4.57 -9.40 -0.32
CA ALA A 198 -5.73 -8.83 0.36
C ALA A 198 -6.21 -7.54 -0.32
N LEU A 199 -5.30 -6.65 -0.70
CA LEU A 199 -5.61 -5.40 -1.41
C LEU A 199 -6.23 -5.67 -2.78
N LEU A 200 -5.65 -6.56 -3.57
CA LEU A 200 -6.18 -6.93 -4.90
C LEU A 200 -7.55 -7.61 -4.79
N PHE A 201 -7.71 -8.53 -3.85
CA PHE A 201 -8.98 -9.22 -3.62
C PHE A 201 -10.08 -8.23 -3.21
N THR A 202 -9.78 -7.33 -2.28
CA THR A 202 -10.74 -6.32 -1.84
C THR A 202 -11.03 -5.30 -2.92
N SER A 203 -10.05 -4.93 -3.75
CA SER A 203 -10.24 -3.99 -4.86
C SER A 203 -11.08 -4.58 -6.00
N ALA A 204 -11.05 -5.90 -6.18
CA ALA A 204 -11.82 -6.61 -7.19
C ALA A 204 -13.27 -6.91 -6.75
N THR A 205 -13.61 -6.66 -5.50
CA THR A 205 -14.90 -7.01 -4.91
C THR A 205 -15.59 -5.79 -4.27
N ALA A 206 -16.90 -5.85 -4.05
CA ALA A 206 -17.64 -4.86 -3.28
C ALA A 206 -17.13 -4.69 -1.83
N LEU A 207 -16.37 -5.67 -1.31
CA LEU A 207 -15.75 -5.60 0.02
C LEU A 207 -14.76 -4.45 0.15
N ALA A 208 -14.14 -3.98 -0.94
CA ALA A 208 -13.30 -2.79 -0.91
C ALA A 208 -14.06 -1.57 -0.41
N THR A 209 -15.29 -1.41 -0.87
CA THR A 209 -16.17 -0.31 -0.46
C THR A 209 -16.58 -0.43 1.00
N ILE A 210 -16.73 -1.65 1.50
CA ILE A 210 -17.26 -1.91 2.84
C ILE A 210 -16.17 -1.81 3.91
N ILE A 211 -15.11 -2.62 3.81
CA ILE A 211 -14.07 -2.74 4.85
C ILE A 211 -12.65 -2.89 4.30
N GLY A 212 -12.48 -3.09 2.99
CA GLY A 212 -11.24 -3.57 2.39
C GLY A 212 -10.02 -2.68 2.64
N LEU A 213 -10.17 -1.36 2.50
CA LEU A 213 -9.07 -0.43 2.71
C LEU A 213 -8.69 -0.32 4.20
N ALA A 214 -9.69 -0.33 5.11
CA ALA A 214 -9.45 -0.35 6.55
C ALA A 214 -8.73 -1.65 6.97
N LEU A 215 -9.11 -2.79 6.38
CA LEU A 215 -8.44 -4.06 6.59
C LEU A 215 -6.98 -4.02 6.13
N ALA A 216 -6.71 -3.49 4.93
CA ALA A 216 -5.36 -3.33 4.41
C ALA A 216 -4.49 -2.45 5.33
N ALA A 217 -5.02 -1.32 5.82
CA ALA A 217 -4.33 -0.44 6.76
C ALA A 217 -4.08 -1.14 8.12
N SER A 218 -5.06 -1.87 8.64
CA SER A 218 -4.90 -2.66 9.87
C SER A 218 -3.85 -3.77 9.73
N ILE A 219 -3.77 -4.44 8.58
CA ILE A 219 -2.71 -5.42 8.30
C ILE A 219 -1.33 -4.75 8.35
N GLN A 220 -1.18 -3.57 7.74
CA GLN A 220 0.09 -2.83 7.76
C GLN A 220 0.52 -2.45 9.17
N GLN A 221 -0.39 -1.93 10.00
CA GLN A 221 -0.10 -1.55 11.40
C GLN A 221 0.23 -2.77 12.27
N ASN A 222 -0.52 -3.86 12.13
CA ASN A 222 -0.22 -5.10 12.84
C ASN A 222 1.11 -5.72 12.39
N ALA A 223 1.44 -5.65 11.09
CA ALA A 223 2.75 -6.11 10.59
C ALA A 223 3.89 -5.28 11.19
N LEU A 224 3.77 -3.94 11.23
CA LEU A 224 4.76 -3.07 11.86
C LEU A 224 4.95 -3.41 13.35
N ARG A 225 3.85 -3.56 14.09
CA ARG A 225 3.87 -3.91 15.52
C ARG A 225 4.57 -5.24 15.80
N LEU A 226 4.33 -6.25 14.97
CA LEU A 226 4.96 -7.57 15.11
C LEU A 226 6.46 -7.56 14.76
N VAL A 227 6.89 -6.64 13.91
CA VAL A 227 8.31 -6.50 13.50
C VAL A 227 9.08 -5.62 14.49
N LEU A 228 8.45 -4.60 15.06
CA LEU A 228 9.06 -3.60 15.96
C LEU A 228 8.26 -3.45 17.26
N PRO A 229 8.20 -4.49 18.10
CA PRO A 229 7.42 -4.45 19.34
C PRO A 229 7.88 -3.35 20.32
N ASN A 230 9.14 -2.92 20.24
CA ASN A 230 9.72 -1.93 21.15
C ASN A 230 9.50 -0.47 20.72
N LEU A 231 9.01 -0.22 19.50
CA LEU A 231 8.71 1.15 19.03
C LEU A 231 7.32 1.64 19.44
N LEU A 232 6.48 0.74 19.88
CA LEU A 232 5.11 1.06 20.27
C LEU A 232 4.97 0.72 21.74
N PRO A 233 4.62 1.70 22.62
CA PRO A 233 4.42 1.42 24.03
C PRO A 233 3.37 0.31 24.19
N THR A 234 3.69 -0.70 24.96
CA THR A 234 2.74 -1.72 25.39
C THR A 234 1.76 -1.09 26.35
N GLN A 235 0.47 -1.48 26.28
CA GLN A 235 -0.60 -0.98 27.17
C GLN A 235 -0.28 -1.17 28.67
N ASP A 236 0.71 -2.01 29.01
CA ASP A 236 1.13 -2.28 30.40
C ASP A 236 2.04 -1.17 30.99
N GLN A 237 2.34 -0.09 30.23
CA GLN A 237 3.20 1.02 30.65
C GLN A 237 2.44 2.37 30.75
N ALA A 238 1.14 2.39 30.59
CA ALA A 238 0.24 3.50 30.78
C ALA A 238 -0.71 3.22 31.95
#